data_fa14848b9a232cd26f941682f1a72402
#
_entry.id   fa14848b9a232cd26f941682f1a72402
#
_cell.length_a   1.000
_cell.length_b   1.000
_cell.length_c   1.000
_cell.angle_alpha   90.00
_cell.angle_beta   90.00
_cell.angle_gamma   90.00
#
_symmetry.space_group_name_H-M   'P 1'
#
loop_
_entity.id
_entity.type
_entity.pdbx_description
1 polymer ?
#
loop_
_entity_poly.entity_id
_entity_poly.type
_entity_poly.pdbx_seq_one_letter_code
_entity_poly.pdbx_strand_id
1 'polypeptide(L)'
;MEEILVVAEKPSVARDIARVLGASARGEGRLTGGGYVVTWAIGHLVALKEPEELDERYRRWRAEDLPILPERMQLKVLPKTRAQFSVVKKLMNSREIRSIICATDSGREGELIFRYIYEMAGCKKPV
;
A
#
# COMPACT_ATOMS: atom_id res chain seq x y z
N MET A 1 -2.35 16.15 -17.47
CA MET A 1 -3.36 16.60 -16.51
C MET A 1 -3.08 15.96 -15.14
N GLU A 2 -2.98 16.78 -14.12
CA GLU A 2 -2.66 16.28 -12.79
C GLU A 2 -3.89 15.70 -12.10
N GLU A 3 -3.76 14.48 -11.60
CA GLU A 3 -4.82 13.76 -10.93
C GLU A 3 -4.47 13.49 -9.46
N ILE A 4 -5.50 13.20 -8.67
CA ILE A 4 -5.34 12.82 -7.26
C ILE A 4 -5.56 11.32 -7.15
N LEU A 5 -4.62 10.61 -6.54
CA LEU A 5 -4.73 9.18 -6.28
C LEU A 5 -5.44 8.96 -4.96
N VAL A 6 -6.48 8.14 -4.98
CA VAL A 6 -7.20 7.72 -3.77
C VAL A 6 -6.89 6.25 -3.53
N VAL A 7 -6.41 5.90 -2.35
CA VAL A 7 -6.07 4.52 -2.00
C VAL A 7 -7.05 4.01 -0.94
N ALA A 8 -7.93 3.11 -1.33
CA ALA A 8 -8.88 2.47 -0.43
C ALA A 8 -8.31 1.16 0.13
N GLU A 9 -8.92 0.62 1.15
CA GLU A 9 -8.44 -0.59 1.80
C GLU A 9 -8.81 -1.86 1.04
N LYS A 10 -9.95 -1.84 0.33
CA LYS A 10 -10.44 -3.00 -0.43
C LYS A 10 -11.28 -2.57 -1.64
N PRO A 11 -11.45 -3.49 -2.63
CA PRO A 11 -12.12 -3.13 -3.88
C PRO A 11 -13.56 -2.61 -3.72
N SER A 12 -14.32 -3.16 -2.78
CA SER A 12 -15.71 -2.74 -2.56
C SER A 12 -15.80 -1.28 -2.12
N VAL A 13 -14.91 -0.86 -1.21
CA VAL A 13 -14.84 0.52 -0.74
C VAL A 13 -14.36 1.44 -1.87
N ALA A 14 -13.39 1.00 -2.64
CA ALA A 14 -12.90 1.75 -3.80
C ALA A 14 -14.02 2.03 -4.80
N ARG A 15 -14.85 1.05 -5.07
CA ARG A 15 -16.00 1.23 -5.99
C ARG A 15 -16.99 2.27 -5.47
N ASP A 16 -17.27 2.24 -4.17
CA ASP A 16 -18.18 3.21 -3.56
C ASP A 16 -17.62 4.63 -3.63
N ILE A 17 -16.35 4.80 -3.32
CA ILE A 17 -15.67 6.11 -3.40
C ILE A 17 -15.64 6.59 -4.84
N ALA A 18 -15.28 5.72 -5.77
CA ALA A 18 -15.20 6.05 -7.19
C ALA A 18 -16.55 6.52 -7.74
N ARG A 19 -17.62 5.89 -7.31
CA ARG A 19 -18.98 6.28 -7.72
C ARG A 19 -19.30 7.71 -7.31
N VAL A 20 -18.96 8.07 -6.06
CA VAL A 20 -19.20 9.41 -5.55
C VAL A 20 -18.34 10.45 -6.28
N LEU A 21 -17.08 10.10 -6.60
CA LEU A 21 -16.16 11.00 -7.27
C LEU A 21 -16.33 11.08 -8.79
N GLY A 22 -17.18 10.23 -9.35
CA GLY A 22 -17.36 10.17 -10.81
C GLY A 22 -16.25 9.43 -11.54
N ALA A 23 -15.47 8.62 -10.84
CA ALA A 23 -14.37 7.84 -11.40
C ALA A 23 -14.90 6.49 -11.91
N SER A 24 -15.60 6.48 -13.04
CA SER A 24 -16.30 5.29 -13.55
C SER A 24 -15.54 4.50 -14.61
N ALA A 25 -14.44 5.01 -15.14
CA ALA A 25 -13.66 4.32 -16.16
C ALA A 25 -12.82 3.21 -15.52
N ARG A 26 -13.01 1.98 -15.94
CA ARG A 26 -12.30 0.83 -15.42
C ARG A 26 -10.92 0.67 -16.04
N GLY A 27 -9.93 0.39 -15.20
CA GLY A 27 -8.60 0.01 -15.63
C GLY A 27 -8.12 -1.18 -14.80
N GLU A 28 -6.94 -1.66 -15.07
CA GLU A 28 -6.35 -2.75 -14.32
C GLU A 28 -6.02 -2.28 -12.89
N GLY A 29 -6.74 -2.80 -11.91
CA GLY A 29 -6.54 -2.48 -10.50
C GLY A 29 -6.89 -1.05 -10.11
N ARG A 30 -7.68 -0.33 -10.92
CA ARG A 30 -8.01 1.07 -10.67
C ARG A 30 -9.29 1.50 -11.37
N LEU A 31 -9.84 2.62 -10.89
CA LEU A 31 -10.97 3.31 -11.49
C LEU A 31 -10.59 4.78 -11.71
N THR A 32 -10.88 5.36 -12.85
CA THR A 32 -10.47 6.73 -13.18
C THR A 32 -11.63 7.59 -13.63
N GLY A 33 -11.51 8.90 -13.44
CA GLY A 33 -12.46 9.91 -13.89
C GLY A 33 -12.56 11.07 -12.92
N GLY A 34 -13.09 12.20 -13.41
CA GLY A 34 -13.31 13.36 -12.57
C GLY A 34 -12.06 13.98 -11.94
N GLY A 35 -10.88 13.70 -12.48
CA GLY A 35 -9.62 14.17 -11.89
C GLY A 35 -9.07 13.26 -10.79
N TYR A 36 -9.67 12.09 -10.62
CA TYR A 36 -9.28 11.12 -9.60
C TYR A 36 -8.92 9.78 -10.21
N VAL A 37 -7.94 9.12 -9.59
CA VAL A 37 -7.64 7.71 -9.85
C VAL A 37 -7.85 6.98 -8.52
N VAL A 38 -8.78 6.04 -8.49
CA VAL A 38 -9.09 5.29 -7.27
C VAL A 38 -8.50 3.89 -7.41
N THR A 39 -7.64 3.53 -6.48
CA THR A 39 -7.05 2.19 -6.39
C THR A 39 -7.32 1.63 -5.00
N TRP A 40 -6.86 0.41 -4.75
CA TRP A 40 -7.16 -0.27 -3.49
C TRP A 40 -6.05 -1.24 -3.10
N ALA A 41 -6.01 -1.54 -1.82
CA ALA A 41 -5.26 -2.67 -1.28
C ALA A 41 -6.20 -3.89 -1.24
N ILE A 42 -5.65 -5.05 -1.01
CA ILE A 42 -6.42 -6.28 -0.77
C ILE A 42 -5.92 -6.79 0.58
N GLY A 43 -6.40 -6.16 1.66
CA GLY A 43 -5.81 -6.36 2.97
C GLY A 43 -4.37 -5.86 2.96
N HIS A 44 -3.45 -6.59 3.57
CA HIS A 44 -2.04 -6.23 3.54
C HIS A 44 -1.39 -6.59 2.20
N LEU A 45 -0.84 -5.60 1.48
CA LEU A 45 -0.01 -5.83 0.29
C LEU A 45 1.46 -5.97 0.68
N VAL A 46 1.84 -5.32 1.75
CA VAL A 46 3.20 -5.25 2.27
C VAL A 46 3.17 -5.60 3.76
N ALA A 47 4.15 -6.34 4.21
CA ALA A 47 4.28 -6.73 5.60
C ALA A 47 5.74 -6.57 6.07
N LEU A 48 5.94 -6.62 7.37
CA LEU A 48 7.29 -6.68 7.93
C LEU A 48 7.91 -8.03 7.60
N LYS A 49 9.20 -8.04 7.36
CA LYS A 49 9.93 -9.30 7.22
C LYS A 49 9.90 -10.06 8.53
N GLU A 50 9.80 -11.38 8.43
CA GLU A 50 9.91 -12.25 9.59
C GLU A 50 11.35 -12.22 10.12
N PRO A 51 11.57 -12.49 11.43
CA PRO A 51 12.93 -12.48 11.97
C PRO A 51 13.92 -13.34 11.21
N GLU A 52 13.50 -14.53 10.76
CA GLU A 52 14.34 -15.42 9.96
C GLU A 52 14.72 -14.84 8.59
N GLU A 53 13.92 -13.92 8.05
CA GLU A 53 14.21 -13.22 6.80
C GLU A 53 15.23 -12.10 7.00
N LEU A 54 15.39 -11.62 8.23
CA LEU A 54 16.40 -10.64 8.59
C LEU A 54 17.75 -11.30 8.82
N ASP A 55 17.76 -12.45 9.48
CA ASP A 55 18.94 -13.24 9.77
C ASP A 55 18.51 -14.69 9.99
N GLU A 56 19.15 -15.62 9.30
CA GLU A 56 18.80 -17.04 9.35
C GLU A 56 18.89 -17.63 10.75
N ARG A 57 19.73 -17.07 11.63
CA ARG A 57 19.86 -17.52 13.01
C ARG A 57 18.54 -17.43 13.79
N TYR A 58 17.62 -16.56 13.39
CA TYR A 58 16.32 -16.38 14.05
C TYR A 58 15.28 -17.43 13.64
N ARG A 59 15.63 -18.35 12.76
CA ARG A 59 14.73 -19.46 12.38
C ARG A 59 14.40 -20.32 13.61
N ARG A 60 15.35 -20.45 14.54
CA ARG A 60 15.13 -21.12 15.83
C ARG A 60 14.92 -20.07 16.91
N TRP A 61 13.86 -20.24 17.68
CA TRP A 61 13.56 -19.34 18.78
C TRP A 61 14.48 -19.64 19.96
N ARG A 62 15.40 -18.74 20.22
CA ARG A 62 16.35 -18.83 21.35
C ARG A 62 16.21 -17.60 22.21
N ALA A 63 16.22 -17.78 23.53
CA ALA A 63 16.17 -16.66 24.47
C ALA A 63 17.36 -15.72 24.31
N GLU A 64 18.54 -16.24 23.96
CA GLU A 64 19.75 -15.47 23.74
C GLU A 64 19.70 -14.53 22.52
N ASP A 65 18.78 -14.82 21.58
CA ASP A 65 18.58 -13.98 20.40
C ASP A 65 17.57 -12.86 20.66
N LEU A 66 16.97 -12.81 21.83
CA LEU A 66 15.98 -11.79 22.19
C LEU A 66 16.61 -10.68 23.06
N PRO A 67 16.18 -9.43 22.90
CA PRO A 67 15.22 -8.95 21.91
C PRO A 67 15.84 -8.86 20.50
N ILE A 68 15.00 -9.08 19.48
CA ILE A 68 15.41 -8.93 18.08
C ILE A 68 15.23 -7.45 17.72
N LEU A 69 16.34 -6.70 17.63
CA LEU A 69 16.33 -5.26 17.42
C LEU A 69 17.11 -4.92 16.14
N PRO A 70 16.48 -5.02 14.96
CA PRO A 70 17.14 -4.61 13.73
C PRO A 70 17.33 -3.08 13.74
N GLU A 71 18.40 -2.61 13.12
CA GLU A 71 18.65 -1.17 12.99
C GLU A 71 17.52 -0.49 12.23
N ARG A 72 16.91 -1.20 11.31
CA ARG A 72 15.83 -0.70 10.48
C ARG A 72 14.82 -1.81 10.24
N MET A 73 13.54 -1.47 10.45
CA MET A 73 12.45 -2.40 10.13
C MET A 73 12.39 -2.59 8.62
N GLN A 74 12.47 -3.83 8.17
CA GLN A 74 12.45 -4.16 6.75
C GLN A 74 11.07 -4.67 6.34
N LEU A 75 10.63 -4.22 5.16
CA LEU A 75 9.33 -4.57 4.59
C LEU A 75 9.51 -5.54 3.41
N LYS A 76 8.46 -6.29 3.12
CA LYS A 76 8.41 -7.16 1.95
C LYS A 76 7.04 -7.07 1.28
N VAL A 77 7.01 -7.25 -0.04
CA VAL A 77 5.77 -7.37 -0.79
C VAL A 77 5.27 -8.81 -0.67
N LEU A 78 3.99 -8.97 -0.33
CA LEU A 78 3.40 -10.30 -0.20
C LEU A 78 3.18 -10.91 -1.58
N PRO A 79 3.58 -12.20 -1.80
CA PRO A 79 3.48 -12.82 -3.13
C PRO A 79 2.07 -12.88 -3.70
N LYS A 80 1.07 -13.13 -2.85
CA LYS A 80 -0.34 -13.26 -3.27
C LYS A 80 -0.92 -11.98 -3.83
N THR A 81 -0.39 -10.82 -3.43
CA THR A 81 -0.94 -9.51 -3.79
C THR A 81 0.06 -8.66 -4.57
N ARG A 82 1.13 -9.28 -5.07
CA ARG A 82 2.20 -8.58 -5.81
C ARG A 82 1.67 -7.80 -7.02
N ALA A 83 0.73 -8.38 -7.76
CA ALA A 83 0.17 -7.72 -8.95
C ALA A 83 -0.53 -6.41 -8.57
N GLN A 84 -1.35 -6.42 -7.52
CA GLN A 84 -2.02 -5.22 -7.05
C GLN A 84 -1.03 -4.21 -6.48
N PHE A 85 -0.03 -4.67 -5.74
CA PHE A 85 1.04 -3.78 -5.24
C PHE A 85 1.75 -3.08 -6.41
N SER A 86 2.04 -3.80 -7.49
CA SER A 86 2.68 -3.21 -8.67
C SER A 86 1.85 -2.11 -9.28
N VAL A 87 0.52 -2.29 -9.36
CA VAL A 87 -0.40 -1.25 -9.85
C VAL A 87 -0.35 -0.03 -8.95
N VAL A 88 -0.47 -0.22 -7.64
CA VAL A 88 -0.47 0.89 -6.66
C VAL A 88 0.86 1.64 -6.69
N LYS A 89 1.97 0.92 -6.71
CA LYS A 89 3.31 1.51 -6.78
C LYS A 89 3.48 2.37 -8.04
N LYS A 90 3.05 1.85 -9.17
CA LYS A 90 3.15 2.57 -10.44
C LYS A 90 2.32 3.86 -10.40
N LEU A 91 1.12 3.79 -9.86
CA LEU A 91 0.25 4.97 -9.72
C LEU A 91 0.85 5.99 -8.75
N MET A 92 1.36 5.55 -7.61
CA MET A 92 1.98 6.45 -6.62
C MET A 92 3.17 7.22 -7.18
N ASN A 93 3.91 6.63 -8.12
CA ASN A 93 5.09 7.23 -8.72
C ASN A 93 4.82 7.85 -10.09
N SER A 94 3.59 7.85 -10.56
CA SER A 94 3.21 8.44 -11.84
C SER A 94 3.33 9.96 -11.81
N ARG A 95 3.86 10.55 -12.87
CA ARG A 95 3.96 12.01 -13.01
C ARG A 95 2.59 12.69 -13.08
N GLU A 96 1.57 11.95 -13.48
CA GLU A 96 0.20 12.46 -13.60
C GLU A 96 -0.49 12.58 -12.24
N ILE A 97 0.05 11.95 -11.20
CA ILE A 97 -0.48 12.00 -9.84
C ILE A 97 0.25 13.10 -9.07
N ARG A 98 -0.50 14.10 -8.60
CA ARG A 98 0.08 15.22 -7.84
C ARG A 98 0.07 15.00 -6.33
N SER A 99 -0.94 14.28 -5.82
CA SER A 99 -1.10 14.02 -4.39
C SER A 99 -1.88 12.74 -4.17
N ILE A 100 -1.88 12.26 -2.92
CA ILE A 100 -2.51 11.00 -2.55
C ILE A 100 -3.49 11.24 -1.40
N ILE A 101 -4.66 10.64 -1.48
CA ILE A 101 -5.62 10.60 -0.37
C ILE A 101 -5.60 9.19 0.20
N CYS A 102 -5.27 9.08 1.48
CA CYS A 102 -5.35 7.83 2.20
C CYS A 102 -6.81 7.59 2.62
N ALA A 103 -7.46 6.66 1.95
CA ALA A 103 -8.86 6.30 2.21
C ALA A 103 -9.00 4.89 2.77
N THR A 104 -7.97 4.42 3.46
CA THR A 104 -8.03 3.20 4.27
C THR A 104 -8.80 3.50 5.56
N ASP A 105 -9.15 2.45 6.30
CA ASP A 105 -9.88 2.63 7.57
C ASP A 105 -9.12 3.57 8.50
N SER A 106 -9.85 4.37 9.26
CA SER A 106 -9.27 5.37 10.15
C SER A 106 -8.55 4.79 11.37
N GLY A 107 -8.64 3.49 11.58
CA GLY A 107 -7.97 2.81 12.68
C GLY A 107 -6.47 2.64 12.45
N ARG A 108 -5.79 2.20 13.50
CA ARG A 108 -4.34 1.97 13.49
C ARG A 108 -3.91 1.04 12.35
N GLU A 109 -4.65 -0.03 12.12
CA GLU A 109 -4.29 -1.02 11.09
C GLU A 109 -4.45 -0.46 9.68
N GLY A 110 -5.51 0.29 9.42
CA GLY A 110 -5.72 0.93 8.11
C GLY A 110 -4.60 1.89 7.76
N GLU A 111 -4.19 2.72 8.71
CA GLU A 111 -3.07 3.63 8.52
C GLU A 111 -1.77 2.85 8.28
N LEU A 112 -1.56 1.76 9.00
CA LEU A 112 -0.38 0.93 8.86
C LEU A 112 -0.30 0.29 7.47
N ILE A 113 -1.42 -0.24 6.96
CA ILE A 113 -1.51 -0.82 5.61
C ILE A 113 -1.06 0.22 4.58
N PHE A 114 -1.60 1.43 4.67
CA PHE A 114 -1.26 2.50 3.75
C PHE A 114 0.22 2.90 3.84
N ARG A 115 0.72 3.12 5.04
CA ARG A 115 2.10 3.58 5.25
C ARG A 115 3.13 2.56 4.78
N TYR A 116 2.86 1.28 4.95
CA TYR A 116 3.75 0.24 4.44
C TYR A 116 3.82 0.27 2.91
N ILE A 117 2.68 0.45 2.25
CA ILE A 117 2.64 0.55 0.79
C ILE A 117 3.40 1.80 0.32
N TYR A 118 3.11 2.93 0.94
CA TYR A 118 3.74 4.22 0.62
C TYR A 118 5.26 4.15 0.74
N GLU A 119 5.75 3.60 1.84
CA GLU A 119 7.17 3.46 2.08
C GLU A 119 7.83 2.47 1.12
N MET A 120 7.22 1.31 0.91
CA MET A 120 7.77 0.28 0.02
C MET A 120 7.77 0.74 -1.44
N ALA A 121 6.81 1.55 -1.83
CA ALA A 121 6.75 2.13 -3.17
C ALA A 121 7.79 3.23 -3.39
N GLY A 122 8.39 3.74 -2.31
CA GLY A 122 9.35 4.85 -2.40
C GLY A 122 8.70 6.16 -2.80
N CYS A 123 7.41 6.33 -2.50
CA CYS A 123 6.66 7.51 -2.88
C CYS A 123 7.04 8.70 -1.99
N LYS A 124 7.13 9.88 -2.60
CA LYS A 124 7.47 11.12 -1.90
C LYS A 124 6.40 12.20 -2.07
N LYS A 125 5.27 11.85 -2.64
CA LYS A 125 4.20 12.81 -2.89
C LYS A 125 3.44 13.16 -1.61
N PRO A 126 2.84 14.34 -1.54
CA PRO A 126 2.03 14.72 -0.38
C PRO A 126 0.79 13.83 -0.26
N VAL A 127 0.46 13.53 0.98
CA VAL A 127 -0.69 12.70 1.33
C VAL A 127 -1.70 13.55 2.09
#